data_778123067ccd6c133fb2c7c00128cd0b
#
_entry.id   778123067ccd6c133fb2c7c00128cd0b
#
_cell.length_a   1.000
_cell.length_b   1.000
_cell.length_c   1.000
_cell.angle_alpha   90.00
_cell.angle_beta   90.00
_cell.angle_gamma   90.00
#
_symmetry.space_group_name_H-M   'P 1'
#
loop_
_entity.id
_entity.type
_entity.pdbx_description
1 polymer ?
#
loop_
_entity_poly.entity_id
_entity_poly.type
_entity_poly.pdbx_seq_one_letter_code
_entity_poly.pdbx_strand_id
1 'polypeptide(L)'
;MNRVILCGRLTRDPEIRYSNNSQSQEPYGIARFTLAVERRFKRDGDPTADFINCTAFGKTAEIIEKYCKQGMKLIVEGRWQTGNYTSKNGNTVYTNDCMIESIEFAENKKESNNAGFTPGPTPVPNPAPTPQANNGFMNIPSGFEELPFN
;
A
#
# COMPACT_ATOMS: atom_id res chain seq x y z
N MET A 1 -10.70 -13.64 21.25
CA MET A 1 -9.69 -13.36 20.21
C MET A 1 -9.58 -11.86 20.02
N ASN A 2 -8.37 -11.29 20.06
CA ASN A 2 -8.13 -9.86 19.86
C ASN A 2 -7.15 -9.71 18.69
N ARG A 3 -7.69 -9.45 17.50
CA ARG A 3 -6.92 -9.32 16.25
C ARG A 3 -7.46 -8.17 15.44
N VAL A 4 -6.58 -7.30 14.99
CA VAL A 4 -6.89 -6.11 14.20
C VAL A 4 -6.03 -6.13 12.94
N ILE A 5 -6.66 -5.90 11.80
CA ILE A 5 -5.98 -5.73 10.52
C ILE A 5 -6.35 -4.35 9.99
N LEU A 6 -5.35 -3.53 9.72
CA LEU A 6 -5.54 -2.16 9.24
C LEU A 6 -4.73 -1.95 7.95
N CYS A 7 -5.35 -1.26 7.00
CA CYS A 7 -4.67 -0.80 5.80
C CYS A 7 -4.72 0.73 5.78
N GLY A 8 -3.55 1.37 5.80
CA GLY A 8 -3.47 2.83 5.87
C GLY A 8 -2.13 3.38 5.43
N ARG A 9 -2.02 4.71 5.39
CA ARG A 9 -0.79 5.43 5.06
C ARG A 9 -0.12 5.98 6.30
N LEU A 10 1.20 5.91 6.34
CA LEU A 10 1.99 6.57 7.37
C LEU A 10 1.82 8.08 7.29
N THR A 11 1.41 8.71 8.41
CA THR A 11 1.20 10.16 8.48
C THR A 11 2.51 10.93 8.56
N ARG A 12 3.53 10.30 9.15
CA ARG A 12 4.89 10.81 9.33
C ARG A 12 5.87 9.64 9.41
N ASP A 13 7.16 9.92 9.38
CA ASP A 13 8.19 8.92 9.60
C ASP A 13 8.02 8.28 10.99
N PRO A 14 8.23 6.96 11.12
CA PRO A 14 8.16 6.25 12.40
C PRO A 14 9.19 6.79 13.40
N GLU A 15 8.76 6.95 14.65
CA GLU A 15 9.65 7.26 15.76
C GLU A 15 10.22 5.98 16.35
N ILE A 16 11.53 5.82 16.30
CA ILE A 16 12.22 4.63 16.78
C ILE A 16 12.92 4.95 18.10
N ARG A 17 12.71 4.09 19.08
CA ARG A 17 13.41 4.12 20.37
C ARG A 17 13.99 2.76 20.66
N TYR A 18 15.18 2.73 21.22
CA TYR A 18 15.81 1.51 21.69
C TYR A 18 15.79 1.49 23.21
N SER A 19 15.29 0.40 23.78
CA SER A 19 15.31 0.16 25.21
C SER A 19 16.32 -0.94 25.51
N ASN A 20 17.26 -0.66 26.40
CA ASN A 20 18.17 -1.68 26.91
C ASN A 20 17.41 -2.47 27.97
N ASN A 21 17.05 -3.69 27.65
CA ASN A 21 16.48 -4.60 28.63
C ASN A 21 17.60 -5.19 29.46
N SER A 22 17.51 -5.03 30.76
CA SER A 22 18.57 -5.51 31.72
C SER A 22 18.78 -7.02 31.68
N GLN A 23 17.93 -7.77 31.01
CA GLN A 23 18.00 -9.24 30.91
C GLN A 23 18.46 -9.76 29.54
N SER A 24 18.49 -8.95 28.51
CA SER A 24 19.01 -9.31 27.18
C SER A 24 20.05 -8.27 26.76
N GLN A 25 21.25 -8.72 26.37
CA GLN A 25 22.35 -7.84 25.93
C GLN A 25 22.06 -7.13 24.59
N GLU A 26 20.93 -7.39 23.95
CA GLU A 26 20.57 -6.77 22.69
C GLU A 26 19.55 -5.64 22.90
N PRO A 27 19.76 -4.48 22.26
CA PRO A 27 18.82 -3.38 22.32
C PRO A 27 17.49 -3.79 21.67
N TYR A 28 16.40 -3.58 22.40
CA TYR A 28 15.07 -3.89 21.95
C TYR A 28 14.44 -2.66 21.27
N GLY A 29 14.20 -2.76 19.97
CA GLY A 29 13.62 -1.67 19.20
C GLY A 29 12.13 -1.50 19.45
N ILE A 30 11.68 -0.26 19.59
CA ILE A 30 10.27 0.14 19.70
C ILE A 30 10.02 1.18 18.62
N ALA A 31 9.12 0.87 17.68
CA ALA A 31 8.67 1.80 16.64
C ALA A 31 7.27 2.31 16.96
N ARG A 32 7.09 3.63 16.98
CA ARG A 32 5.80 4.29 17.14
C ARG A 32 5.46 5.07 15.88
N PHE A 33 4.26 4.88 15.37
CA PHE A 33 3.79 5.56 14.18
C PHE A 33 2.27 5.70 14.17
N THR A 34 1.75 6.56 13.32
CA THR A 34 0.31 6.76 13.15
C THR A 34 -0.08 6.43 11.72
N LEU A 35 -1.09 5.59 11.57
CA LEU A 35 -1.70 5.26 10.29
C LEU A 35 -2.94 6.10 10.05
N ALA A 36 -3.05 6.70 8.87
CA ALA A 36 -4.27 7.25 8.34
C ALA A 36 -5.02 6.13 7.59
N VAL A 37 -6.08 5.64 8.20
CA VAL A 37 -6.94 4.59 7.65
C VAL A 37 -8.16 5.24 7.02
N GLU A 38 -8.35 5.09 5.72
CA GLU A 38 -9.47 5.69 5.02
C GLU A 38 -10.79 5.09 5.46
N ARG A 39 -11.80 5.96 5.70
CA ARG A 39 -13.16 5.52 5.98
C ARG A 39 -13.83 5.04 4.70
N ARG A 40 -14.48 3.89 4.79
CA ARG A 40 -15.20 3.29 3.65
C ARG A 40 -16.40 4.14 3.20
N PHE A 41 -17.11 4.73 4.17
CA PHE A 41 -18.25 5.61 3.91
C PHE A 41 -17.92 7.01 4.41
N LYS A 42 -17.98 7.98 3.52
CA LYS A 42 -17.71 9.39 3.79
C LYS A 42 -19.01 10.17 3.59
N ARG A 43 -19.38 11.01 4.54
CA ARG A 43 -20.44 12.00 4.38
C ARG A 43 -19.79 13.37 4.19
N ASP A 44 -20.50 14.28 3.54
CA ASP A 44 -20.02 15.64 3.36
C ASP A 44 -19.81 16.29 4.74
N GLY A 45 -18.59 16.77 4.99
CA GLY A 45 -18.17 17.35 6.25
C GLY A 45 -17.54 16.40 7.27
N ASP A 46 -17.56 15.08 7.05
CA ASP A 46 -16.92 14.11 7.93
C ASP A 46 -15.42 13.95 7.65
N PRO A 47 -14.61 13.59 8.66
CA PRO A 47 -13.23 13.20 8.44
C PRO A 47 -13.11 12.05 7.44
N THR A 48 -12.18 12.16 6.49
CA THR A 48 -11.98 11.16 5.44
C THR A 48 -11.19 9.95 5.89
N ALA A 49 -10.46 10.07 6.99
CA ALA A 49 -9.61 9.02 7.56
C ALA A 49 -9.64 9.04 9.09
N ASP A 50 -9.39 7.90 9.67
CA ASP A 50 -9.15 7.72 11.09
C ASP A 50 -7.64 7.59 11.34
N PHE A 51 -7.14 8.30 12.35
CA PHE A 51 -5.73 8.28 12.72
C PHE A 51 -5.53 7.31 13.87
N ILE A 52 -4.85 6.20 13.59
CA ILE A 52 -4.67 5.12 14.56
C ILE A 52 -3.21 5.04 14.97
N ASN A 53 -2.97 5.12 16.29
CA ASN A 53 -1.64 4.96 16.84
C ASN A 53 -1.25 3.49 16.84
N CYS A 54 -0.06 3.22 16.34
CA CYS A 54 0.51 1.88 16.21
C CYS A 54 1.86 1.83 16.91
N THR A 55 2.11 0.73 17.58
CA THR A 55 3.39 0.44 18.23
C THR A 55 3.87 -0.94 17.81
N ALA A 56 5.09 -1.03 17.32
CA ALA A 56 5.74 -2.30 16.97
C ALA A 56 6.99 -2.51 17.81
N PHE A 57 7.35 -3.76 18.01
CA PHE A 57 8.45 -4.15 18.87
C PHE A 57 9.44 -5.09 18.16
N GLY A 58 10.70 -5.10 18.62
CA GLY A 58 11.74 -6.03 18.20
C GLY A 58 11.99 -6.00 16.68
N LYS A 59 11.99 -7.17 16.05
CA LYS A 59 12.28 -7.31 14.62
C LYS A 59 11.33 -6.52 13.72
N THR A 60 10.05 -6.43 14.08
CA THR A 60 9.07 -5.64 13.34
C THR A 60 9.41 -4.15 13.39
N ALA A 61 9.88 -3.65 14.54
CA ALA A 61 10.35 -2.27 14.70
C ALA A 61 11.58 -1.98 13.82
N GLU A 62 12.52 -2.91 13.72
CA GLU A 62 13.70 -2.78 12.84
C GLU A 62 13.33 -2.73 11.36
N ILE A 63 12.36 -3.54 10.93
CA ILE A 63 11.85 -3.50 9.55
C ILE A 63 11.21 -2.15 9.26
N ILE A 64 10.41 -1.65 10.20
CA ILE A 64 9.76 -0.34 10.08
C ILE A 64 10.80 0.78 9.97
N GLU A 65 11.85 0.74 10.79
CA GLU A 65 12.95 1.71 10.74
C GLU A 65 13.63 1.76 9.38
N LYS A 66 13.95 0.58 8.83
CA LYS A 66 14.74 0.47 7.59
C LYS A 66 13.93 0.82 6.34
N TYR A 67 12.66 0.45 6.31
CA TYR A 67 11.90 0.45 5.06
C TYR A 67 10.70 1.39 5.05
N CYS A 68 10.18 1.82 6.20
CA CYS A 68 8.98 2.62 6.27
C CYS A 68 9.27 4.12 6.30
N LYS A 69 8.58 4.87 5.46
CA LYS A 69 8.67 6.32 5.34
C LYS A 69 7.26 6.94 5.32
N GLN A 70 7.18 8.24 5.63
CA GLN A 70 5.96 9.02 5.51
C GLN A 70 5.26 8.78 4.16
N GLY A 71 3.95 8.61 4.18
CA GLY A 71 3.11 8.45 3.01
C GLY A 71 3.03 7.02 2.45
N MET A 72 3.90 6.11 2.89
CA MET A 72 3.84 4.71 2.44
C MET A 72 2.57 4.03 2.94
N LYS A 73 1.98 3.21 2.08
CA LYS A 73 0.80 2.42 2.40
C LYS A 73 1.20 1.06 2.93
N LEU A 74 0.71 0.74 4.11
CA LEU A 74 1.01 -0.49 4.83
C LEU A 74 -0.28 -1.24 5.16
N ILE A 75 -0.19 -2.55 5.17
CA ILE A 75 -1.14 -3.42 5.84
C ILE A 75 -0.45 -3.88 7.13
N VAL A 76 -1.11 -3.64 8.24
CA VAL A 76 -0.60 -4.03 9.56
C VAL A 76 -1.58 -4.98 10.22
N GLU A 77 -1.03 -5.97 10.88
CA GLU A 77 -1.79 -6.91 11.69
C GLU A 77 -1.25 -6.87 13.12
N GLY A 78 -2.16 -6.91 14.07
CA GLY A 78 -1.79 -6.88 15.47
C GLY A 78 -3.00 -7.02 16.39
N ARG A 79 -2.86 -6.56 17.61
CA ARG A 79 -3.91 -6.58 18.64
C ARG A 79 -4.21 -5.18 19.14
N TRP A 80 -5.46 -4.94 19.51
CA TRP A 80 -5.87 -3.69 20.13
C TRP A 80 -5.53 -3.72 21.61
N GLN A 81 -4.87 -2.68 22.10
CA GLN A 81 -4.54 -2.55 23.51
C GLN A 81 -4.99 -1.21 24.03
N THR A 82 -5.73 -1.23 25.13
CA THR A 82 -6.11 -0.06 25.89
C THR A 82 -5.19 0.09 27.09
N GLY A 83 -4.84 1.33 27.39
CA GLY A 83 -4.04 1.66 28.55
C GLY A 83 -4.53 2.97 29.17
N ASN A 84 -3.98 3.31 30.31
CA ASN A 84 -4.17 4.60 30.93
C ASN A 84 -2.88 5.10 31.58
N TYR A 85 -2.73 6.41 31.65
CA TYR A 85 -1.69 7.03 32.44
C TYR A 85 -2.21 8.30 33.11
N THR A 86 -1.62 8.66 34.23
CA THR A 86 -1.97 9.91 34.91
C THR A 86 -1.14 11.04 34.32
N SER A 87 -1.80 12.03 33.76
CA SER A 87 -1.18 13.25 33.25
C SER A 87 -0.57 14.06 34.38
N LYS A 88 0.40 14.92 34.07
CA LYS A 88 1.02 15.84 35.03
C LYS A 88 -0.01 16.72 35.80
N ASN A 89 -1.19 16.90 35.25
CA ASN A 89 -2.30 17.65 35.85
C ASN A 89 -3.23 16.78 36.72
N GLY A 90 -2.86 15.53 37.03
CA GLY A 90 -3.65 14.63 37.86
C GLY A 90 -4.82 13.93 37.15
N ASN A 91 -5.05 14.21 35.86
CA ASN A 91 -6.13 13.60 35.09
C ASN A 91 -5.72 12.25 34.51
N THR A 92 -6.61 11.26 34.59
CA THR A 92 -6.39 9.95 33.92
C THR A 92 -6.66 10.09 32.42
N VAL A 93 -5.64 9.79 31.61
CA VAL A 93 -5.73 9.76 30.14
C VAL A 93 -5.78 8.32 29.70
N TYR A 94 -6.81 7.97 28.95
CA TYR A 94 -6.94 6.64 28.33
C TYR A 94 -6.24 6.62 26.98
N THR A 95 -5.47 5.60 26.73
CA THR A 95 -4.79 5.37 25.44
C THR A 95 -5.35 4.15 24.74
N ASN A 96 -5.40 4.23 23.43
CA ASN A 96 -5.82 3.16 22.55
C ASN A 96 -4.74 3.00 21.48
N ASP A 97 -3.99 1.92 21.55
CA ASP A 97 -2.87 1.65 20.66
C ASP A 97 -3.06 0.29 19.96
N CYS A 98 -2.71 0.23 18.70
CA CYS A 98 -2.61 -1.03 17.97
C CYS A 98 -1.20 -1.59 18.13
N MET A 99 -1.06 -2.71 18.82
CA MET A 99 0.21 -3.42 18.98
C MET A 99 0.46 -4.29 17.75
N ILE A 100 1.44 -3.91 16.94
CA ILE A 100 1.72 -4.53 15.64
C ILE A 100 2.57 -5.78 15.82
N GLU A 101 2.11 -6.87 15.23
CA GLU A 101 2.77 -8.17 15.20
C GLU A 101 3.41 -8.43 13.82
N SER A 102 2.72 -8.06 12.73
CA SER A 102 3.24 -8.17 11.37
C SER A 102 2.89 -6.95 10.51
N ILE A 103 3.70 -6.74 9.48
CA ILE A 103 3.48 -5.69 8.48
C ILE A 103 3.67 -6.23 7.08
N GLU A 104 2.90 -5.71 6.13
CA GLU A 104 3.04 -5.94 4.71
C GLU A 104 3.00 -4.61 3.96
N PHE A 105 3.79 -4.52 2.89
CA PHE A 105 3.81 -3.33 2.03
C PHE A 105 2.69 -3.43 1.00
N ALA A 106 1.74 -2.50 1.05
CA ALA A 106 0.59 -2.48 0.13
C ALA A 106 0.88 -1.79 -1.21
N GLU A 107 2.02 -1.11 -1.33
CA GLU A 107 2.49 -0.48 -2.56
C GLU A 107 3.95 -0.86 -2.80
N ASN A 108 4.26 -1.28 -4.03
CA ASN A 108 5.63 -1.39 -4.47
C ASN A 108 6.24 0.01 -4.51
N LYS A 109 7.49 0.15 -4.06
CA LYS A 109 8.27 1.36 -4.26
C LYS A 109 8.23 1.65 -5.77
N LYS A 110 7.55 2.73 -6.18
CA LYS A 110 7.73 3.27 -7.52
C LYS A 110 9.20 3.63 -7.58
N GLU A 111 9.98 2.82 -8.28
CA GLU A 111 11.28 3.29 -8.75
C GLU A 111 10.97 4.55 -9.54
N SER A 112 11.44 5.68 -9.05
CA SER A 112 11.51 6.88 -9.85
C SER A 112 12.60 6.64 -10.89
N ASN A 113 12.28 5.81 -11.89
CA ASN A 113 13.01 5.80 -13.14
C ASN A 113 12.72 7.15 -13.81
N ASN A 114 13.45 8.15 -13.37
CA ASN A 114 13.72 9.31 -14.18
C ASN A 114 14.77 8.93 -15.24
N ALA A 115 14.54 7.81 -15.92
CA ALA A 115 15.13 7.52 -17.20
C ALA A 115 14.31 8.36 -18.19
N GLY A 116 14.87 9.50 -18.57
CA GLY A 116 14.36 10.30 -19.64
C GLY A 116 14.06 9.42 -20.84
N PHE A 117 12.78 9.26 -21.13
CA PHE A 117 12.34 8.72 -22.39
C PHE A 117 12.67 9.77 -23.43
N THR A 118 13.87 9.68 -24.00
CA THR A 118 14.15 10.31 -25.28
C THR A 118 13.33 9.52 -26.31
N PRO A 119 12.33 10.14 -26.96
CA PRO A 119 11.68 9.48 -28.08
C PRO A 119 12.75 9.30 -29.15
N GLY A 120 13.13 8.04 -29.37
CA GLY A 120 13.93 7.66 -30.50
C GLY A 120 13.21 8.06 -31.80
N PRO A 121 13.94 8.38 -32.88
CA PRO A 121 13.32 8.78 -34.13
C PRO A 121 12.33 7.72 -34.57
N THR A 122 11.08 8.14 -34.78
CA THR A 122 10.02 7.31 -35.37
C THR A 122 10.52 6.75 -36.68
N PRO A 123 10.46 5.42 -36.89
CA PRO A 123 10.74 4.87 -38.20
C PRO A 123 9.70 5.41 -39.18
N VAL A 124 10.17 6.08 -40.22
CA VAL A 124 9.36 6.55 -41.36
C VAL A 124 8.66 5.32 -41.94
N PRO A 125 7.34 5.30 -42.09
CA PRO A 125 6.68 4.18 -42.75
C PRO A 125 7.14 4.17 -44.22
N ASN A 126 7.75 3.05 -44.60
CA ASN A 126 8.05 2.76 -45.98
C ASN A 126 6.75 2.79 -46.77
N PRO A 127 6.71 3.47 -47.96
CA PRO A 127 5.51 3.46 -48.76
C PRO A 127 5.22 2.01 -49.19
N ALA A 128 4.02 1.54 -48.81
CA ALA A 128 3.51 0.26 -49.23
C ALA A 128 3.44 0.18 -50.75
N PRO A 129 3.83 -0.94 -51.38
CA PRO A 129 3.65 -1.13 -52.79
C PRO A 129 2.13 -1.14 -53.09
N THR A 130 1.75 -0.33 -54.08
CA THR A 130 0.42 -0.29 -54.64
C THR A 130 -0.02 -1.70 -55.05
N PRO A 131 -1.17 -2.19 -54.57
CA PRO A 131 -1.69 -3.44 -55.10
C PRO A 131 -2.20 -3.23 -56.53
N GLN A 132 -1.57 -3.89 -57.48
CA GLN A 132 -2.13 -4.06 -58.82
C GLN A 132 -3.48 -4.76 -58.69
N ALA A 133 -4.45 -4.15 -59.30
CA ALA A 133 -5.79 -4.70 -59.44
C ALA A 133 -5.71 -5.99 -60.27
N ASN A 134 -5.80 -7.13 -59.59
CA ASN A 134 -6.18 -8.37 -60.20
C ASN A 134 -7.62 -8.66 -59.83
N ASN A 135 -8.50 -8.49 -60.82
CA ASN A 135 -9.87 -8.95 -60.80
C ASN A 135 -9.85 -10.50 -60.59
N GLY A 136 -9.95 -10.87 -59.36
CA GLY A 136 -10.21 -12.26 -58.96
C GLY A 136 -11.38 -12.23 -57.98
N PHE A 137 -12.60 -12.26 -58.54
CA PHE A 137 -13.78 -12.58 -57.76
C PHE A 137 -13.57 -13.96 -57.12
N MET A 138 -13.29 -14.00 -55.84
CA MET A 138 -13.44 -15.24 -55.10
C MET A 138 -14.93 -15.54 -55.01
N ASN A 139 -15.32 -16.53 -55.76
CA ASN A 139 -16.62 -17.17 -55.69
C ASN A 139 -16.79 -17.71 -54.26
N ILE A 140 -17.66 -17.10 -53.48
CA ILE A 140 -18.08 -17.62 -52.19
C ILE A 140 -18.99 -18.80 -52.49
N PRO A 141 -18.69 -20.03 -52.12
CA PRO A 141 -19.62 -21.12 -52.25
C PRO A 141 -20.82 -20.83 -51.33
N SER A 142 -21.98 -20.65 -51.97
CA SER A 142 -23.26 -20.62 -51.31
C SER A 142 -23.57 -21.97 -50.71
N GLY A 143 -23.29 -22.14 -49.42
CA GLY A 143 -23.43 -23.41 -48.75
C GLY A 143 -23.35 -23.34 -47.23
N PHE A 144 -23.60 -22.16 -46.64
CA PHE A 144 -23.77 -22.04 -45.18
C PHE A 144 -25.20 -21.61 -44.87
N GLU A 145 -26.15 -22.35 -45.38
CA GLU A 145 -27.47 -22.42 -44.78
C GLU A 145 -27.42 -23.54 -43.75
N GLU A 146 -27.86 -23.19 -42.57
CA GLU A 146 -28.05 -24.00 -41.38
C GLU A 146 -26.86 -24.05 -40.40
N LEU A 147 -26.75 -22.95 -39.66
CA LEU A 147 -26.31 -23.08 -38.26
C LEU A 147 -27.54 -23.25 -37.39
N PRO A 148 -27.74 -24.39 -36.75
CA PRO A 148 -28.85 -24.57 -35.81
C PRO A 148 -28.47 -23.87 -34.52
N PHE A 149 -29.01 -22.67 -34.32
CA PHE A 149 -29.12 -22.07 -33.01
C PHE A 149 -30.49 -22.46 -32.44
N ASN A 150 -30.46 -23.45 -31.59
CA ASN A 150 -31.49 -23.69 -30.61
C ASN A 150 -30.95 -23.29 -29.25
#